data_d57970624bfa7d9add46d6ca4af6c15b
#
_entry.id   d57970624bfa7d9add46d6ca4af6c15b
#
_cell.length_a   1.000
_cell.length_b   1.000
_cell.length_c   1.000
_cell.angle_alpha   90.00
_cell.angle_beta   90.00
_cell.angle_gamma   90.00
#
_symmetry.space_group_name_H-M   'P 1'
#
loop_
_entity.id
_entity.type
_entity.pdbx_description
1 polymer ?
#
loop_
_entity_poly.entity_id
_entity_poly.type
_entity_poly.pdbx_seq_one_letter_code
_entity_poly.pdbx_strand_id
1 'polypeptide(L)'
;VRVARALGTLPRLAQALARGELSYSKVRALTRVATLETEERLLAVGRAGTAEHVERIVRGWRRVDRIAEARETTKRHRSRALHVYQDEDGMVVIHGRLEPEAGAVLMKALETGRDALDRRRRADDVSAETSQNVS
;
A
#
# COMPACT_ATOMS: atom_id res chain seq x y z
N VAL A 1 13.56 -17.64 -14.03
CA VAL A 1 12.21 -17.55 -13.46
C VAL A 1 11.78 -16.09 -13.22
N ARG A 2 12.57 -15.26 -12.51
CA ARG A 2 12.18 -13.88 -12.20
C ARG A 2 12.04 -13.00 -13.45
N VAL A 3 13.01 -13.02 -14.36
CA VAL A 3 12.99 -12.22 -15.60
C VAL A 3 11.83 -12.62 -16.49
N ALA A 4 11.58 -13.91 -16.68
CA ALA A 4 10.46 -14.40 -17.48
C ALA A 4 9.11 -13.93 -16.94
N ARG A 5 8.94 -13.93 -15.59
CA ARG A 5 7.72 -13.42 -14.95
C ARG A 5 7.56 -11.91 -15.17
N ALA A 6 8.63 -11.14 -15.03
CA ALA A 6 8.58 -9.69 -15.27
C ALA A 6 8.27 -9.37 -16.74
N LEU A 7 8.83 -10.11 -17.69
CA LEU A 7 8.54 -9.92 -19.12
C LEU A 7 7.09 -10.23 -19.49
N GLY A 8 6.40 -11.05 -18.73
CA GLY A 8 4.96 -11.28 -18.91
C GLY A 8 4.10 -10.03 -18.71
N THR A 9 4.60 -9.05 -17.95
CA THR A 9 3.91 -7.76 -17.70
C THR A 9 4.55 -6.58 -18.43
N LEU A 10 5.66 -6.81 -19.17
CA LEU A 10 6.45 -5.79 -19.85
C LEU A 10 6.61 -6.16 -21.34
N PRO A 11 5.56 -5.95 -22.16
CA PRO A 11 5.51 -6.46 -23.54
C PRO A 11 6.56 -5.83 -24.46
N ARG A 12 6.94 -4.58 -24.26
CA ARG A 12 7.93 -3.89 -25.10
C ARG A 12 9.34 -4.41 -24.85
N LEU A 13 9.70 -4.65 -23.58
CA LEU A 13 10.98 -5.28 -23.24
C LEU A 13 11.05 -6.73 -23.71
N ALA A 14 9.95 -7.47 -23.60
CA ALA A 14 9.85 -8.83 -24.13
C ALA A 14 10.06 -8.86 -25.65
N GLN A 15 9.44 -7.96 -26.39
CA GLN A 15 9.57 -7.84 -27.84
C GLN A 15 10.99 -7.41 -28.25
N ALA A 16 11.60 -6.45 -27.55
CA ALA A 16 12.96 -6.01 -27.81
C ALA A 16 13.99 -7.13 -27.59
N LEU A 17 13.79 -7.96 -26.57
CA LEU A 17 14.60 -9.15 -26.34
C LEU A 17 14.41 -10.17 -27.46
N ALA A 18 13.19 -10.48 -27.88
CA ALA A 18 12.87 -11.41 -28.92
C ALA A 18 13.44 -10.99 -30.29
N ARG A 19 13.52 -9.69 -30.55
CA ARG A 19 14.12 -9.14 -31.79
C ARG A 19 15.64 -9.00 -31.73
N GLY A 20 16.27 -9.30 -30.60
CA GLY A 20 17.72 -9.12 -30.42
C GLY A 20 18.16 -7.66 -30.29
N GLU A 21 17.24 -6.72 -30.09
CA GLU A 21 17.55 -5.29 -29.89
C GLU A 21 18.24 -5.03 -28.53
N LEU A 22 17.92 -5.84 -27.54
CA LEU A 22 18.53 -5.82 -26.22
C LEU A 22 19.13 -7.18 -25.86
N SER A 23 20.33 -7.15 -25.27
CA SER A 23 20.92 -8.35 -24.68
C SER A 23 20.16 -8.78 -23.40
N TYR A 24 20.21 -10.06 -23.08
CA TYR A 24 19.62 -10.60 -21.87
C TYR A 24 20.11 -9.89 -20.60
N SER A 25 21.40 -9.51 -20.54
CA SER A 25 21.97 -8.78 -19.40
C SER A 25 21.31 -7.41 -19.19
N LYS A 26 21.06 -6.67 -20.27
CA LYS A 26 20.32 -5.40 -20.22
C LYS A 26 18.88 -5.59 -19.77
N VAL A 27 18.19 -6.56 -20.36
CA VAL A 27 16.79 -6.87 -19.96
C VAL A 27 16.70 -7.29 -18.50
N ARG A 28 17.64 -8.14 -18.05
CA ARG A 28 17.72 -8.55 -16.64
C ARG A 28 17.89 -7.37 -15.68
N ALA A 29 18.68 -6.37 -16.08
CA ALA A 29 18.85 -5.15 -15.29
C ALA A 29 17.58 -4.30 -15.28
N LEU A 30 17.02 -4.02 -16.45
CA LEU A 30 15.85 -3.17 -16.62
C LEU A 30 14.60 -3.73 -15.91
N THR A 31 14.37 -5.04 -15.94
CA THR A 31 13.24 -5.69 -15.26
C THR A 31 13.25 -5.56 -13.73
N ARG A 32 14.30 -5.00 -13.13
CA ARG A 32 14.35 -4.71 -11.70
C ARG A 32 13.60 -3.46 -11.32
N VAL A 33 13.42 -2.53 -12.27
CA VAL A 33 12.86 -1.19 -12.02
C VAL A 33 11.76 -0.82 -13.02
N ALA A 34 11.56 -1.59 -14.09
CA ALA A 34 10.57 -1.32 -15.11
C ALA A 34 9.14 -1.56 -14.61
N THR A 35 8.27 -0.62 -14.92
CA THR A 35 6.81 -0.70 -14.84
C THR A 35 6.22 -0.44 -16.23
N LEU A 36 4.94 -0.70 -16.44
CA LEU A 36 4.28 -0.37 -17.72
C LEU A 36 4.46 1.10 -18.11
N GLU A 37 4.44 2.00 -17.14
CA GLU A 37 4.59 3.44 -17.39
C GLU A 37 6.03 3.85 -17.75
N THR A 38 7.01 3.15 -17.18
CA THR A 38 8.44 3.49 -17.35
C THR A 38 9.12 2.66 -18.42
N GLU A 39 8.46 1.62 -18.93
CA GLU A 39 9.01 0.64 -19.86
C GLU A 39 9.62 1.28 -21.11
N GLU A 40 8.92 2.23 -21.73
CA GLU A 40 9.38 2.89 -22.94
C GLU A 40 10.65 3.72 -22.72
N ARG A 41 10.71 4.47 -21.63
CA ARG A 41 11.89 5.25 -21.25
C ARG A 41 13.09 4.37 -20.97
N LEU A 42 12.88 3.28 -20.26
CA LEU A 42 13.93 2.31 -19.93
C LEU A 42 14.38 1.51 -21.15
N LEU A 43 13.48 1.23 -22.08
CA LEU A 43 13.81 0.64 -23.37
C LEU A 43 14.75 1.54 -24.18
N ALA A 44 14.48 2.84 -24.25
CA ALA A 44 15.34 3.82 -24.91
C ALA A 44 16.75 3.85 -24.27
N VAL A 45 16.83 3.82 -22.94
CA VAL A 45 18.11 3.71 -22.20
C VAL A 45 18.84 2.42 -22.55
N GLY A 46 18.14 1.30 -22.60
CA GLY A 46 18.71 0.00 -22.96
C GLY A 46 19.27 -0.04 -24.38
N ARG A 47 18.61 0.61 -25.33
CA ARG A 47 19.09 0.70 -26.74
C ARG A 47 20.32 1.59 -26.88
N ALA A 48 20.35 2.71 -26.16
CA ALA A 48 21.41 3.71 -26.26
C ALA A 48 22.70 3.31 -25.52
N GLY A 49 22.58 2.59 -24.40
CA GLY A 49 23.70 2.31 -23.49
C GLY A 49 24.29 0.91 -23.58
N THR A 50 25.51 0.74 -23.04
CA THR A 50 26.10 -0.58 -22.77
C THR A 50 25.41 -1.27 -21.62
N ALA A 51 25.62 -2.58 -21.41
CA ALA A 51 25.09 -3.32 -20.28
C ALA A 51 25.53 -2.73 -18.92
N GLU A 52 26.79 -2.28 -18.84
CA GLU A 52 27.33 -1.62 -17.64
C GLU A 52 26.66 -0.26 -17.37
N HIS A 53 26.42 0.51 -18.43
CA HIS A 53 25.72 1.78 -18.34
C HIS A 53 24.28 1.60 -17.83
N VAL A 54 23.57 0.61 -18.36
CA VAL A 54 22.23 0.25 -17.92
C VAL A 54 22.22 -0.18 -16.45
N GLU A 55 23.17 -1.01 -16.02
CA GLU A 55 23.30 -1.42 -14.61
C GLU A 55 23.53 -0.22 -13.66
N ARG A 56 24.33 0.75 -14.10
CA ARG A 56 24.56 1.98 -13.31
C ARG A 56 23.29 2.82 -13.17
N ILE A 57 22.56 3.00 -14.25
CA ILE A 57 21.28 3.73 -14.24
C ILE A 57 20.24 3.02 -13.33
N VAL A 58 20.13 1.70 -13.44
CA VAL A 58 19.21 0.90 -12.61
C VAL A 58 19.57 1.00 -11.13
N ARG A 59 20.86 0.99 -10.78
CA ARG A 59 21.30 1.21 -9.38
C ARG A 59 20.92 2.60 -8.88
N GLY A 60 21.10 3.62 -9.68
CA GLY A 60 20.70 4.99 -9.35
C GLY A 60 19.20 5.11 -9.15
N TRP A 61 18.40 4.54 -10.04
CA TRP A 61 16.94 4.52 -9.97
C TRP A 61 16.44 3.88 -8.67
N ARG A 62 16.90 2.69 -8.34
CA ARG A 62 16.57 2.00 -7.08
C ARG A 62 16.96 2.79 -5.84
N ARG A 63 18.04 3.56 -5.91
CA ARG A 63 18.45 4.43 -4.78
C ARG A 63 17.47 5.59 -4.58
N VAL A 64 17.02 6.21 -5.67
CA VAL A 64 16.02 7.29 -5.63
C VAL A 64 14.69 6.78 -5.09
N ASP A 65 14.22 5.63 -5.56
CA ASP A 65 12.98 5.02 -5.07
C ASP A 65 13.03 4.75 -3.56
N ARG A 66 14.12 4.19 -3.06
CA ARG A 66 14.29 3.95 -1.61
C ARG A 66 14.28 5.23 -0.79
N ILE A 67 14.87 6.31 -1.29
CA ILE A 67 14.84 7.62 -0.63
C ILE A 67 13.43 8.19 -0.63
N ALA A 68 12.70 8.06 -1.73
CA ALA A 68 11.31 8.52 -1.83
C ALA A 68 10.39 7.74 -0.88
N GLU A 69 10.50 6.42 -0.80
CA GLU A 69 9.78 5.57 0.14
C GLU A 69 10.09 5.94 1.60
N ALA A 70 11.37 6.14 1.93
CA ALA A 70 11.76 6.54 3.28
C ALA A 70 11.19 7.92 3.67
N ARG A 71 11.18 8.88 2.75
CA ARG A 71 10.57 10.20 2.95
C ARG A 71 9.07 10.11 3.15
N GLU A 72 8.38 9.32 2.33
CA GLU A 72 6.93 9.12 2.45
C GLU A 72 6.56 8.45 3.78
N THR A 73 7.31 7.43 4.19
CA THR A 73 7.14 6.76 5.48
C THR A 73 7.34 7.75 6.63
N THR A 74 8.39 8.57 6.58
CA THR A 74 8.65 9.60 7.59
C THR A 74 7.53 10.63 7.64
N LYS A 75 6.99 11.06 6.48
CA LYS A 75 5.88 12.00 6.39
C LYS A 75 4.60 11.42 7.01
N ARG A 76 4.28 10.16 6.71
CA ARG A 76 3.14 9.43 7.31
C ARG A 76 3.28 9.35 8.82
N HIS A 77 4.48 8.98 9.29
CA HIS A 77 4.77 8.88 10.72
C HIS A 77 4.62 10.22 11.45
N ARG A 78 5.09 11.32 10.86
CA ARG A 78 4.96 12.67 11.42
C ARG A 78 3.53 13.21 11.40
N SER A 79 2.70 12.77 10.46
CA SER A 79 1.31 13.24 10.31
C SER A 79 0.31 12.46 11.16
N ARG A 80 0.75 11.43 11.88
CA ARG A 80 -0.13 10.68 12.77
C ARG A 80 -0.50 11.53 13.99
N ALA A 81 -1.75 11.56 14.30
CA ALA A 81 -2.29 12.21 15.50
C ALA A 81 -3.62 11.54 15.87
N LEU A 82 -3.94 11.47 17.13
CA LEU A 82 -5.22 11.03 17.63
C LEU A 82 -5.64 11.98 18.76
N HIS A 83 -6.76 12.64 18.56
CA HIS A 83 -7.37 13.53 19.52
C HIS A 83 -8.69 12.92 19.99
N VAL A 84 -8.84 12.80 21.29
CA VAL A 84 -10.07 12.33 21.93
C VAL A 84 -10.45 13.37 22.98
N TYR A 85 -11.63 13.95 22.84
CA TYR A 85 -12.13 14.96 23.77
C TYR A 85 -13.66 14.89 23.87
N GLN A 86 -14.21 15.50 24.90
CA GLN A 86 -15.65 15.70 25.07
C GLN A 86 -16.01 17.09 24.57
N ASP A 87 -17.05 17.19 23.74
CA ASP A 87 -17.59 18.46 23.29
C ASP A 87 -18.54 19.09 24.31
N GLU A 88 -19.12 20.25 23.98
CA GLU A 88 -20.02 21.01 24.85
C GLU A 88 -21.31 20.25 25.19
N ASP A 89 -21.73 19.33 24.32
CA ASP A 89 -22.92 18.48 24.53
C ASP A 89 -22.59 17.19 25.31
N GLY A 90 -21.33 17.02 25.72
CA GLY A 90 -20.85 15.84 26.43
C GLY A 90 -20.58 14.64 25.56
N MET A 91 -20.62 14.81 24.23
CA MET A 91 -20.31 13.76 23.26
C MET A 91 -18.80 13.55 23.15
N VAL A 92 -18.38 12.29 23.04
CA VAL A 92 -16.98 11.95 22.78
C VAL A 92 -16.69 12.09 21.31
N VAL A 93 -15.79 13.02 20.99
CA VAL A 93 -15.30 13.25 19.62
C VAL A 93 -13.94 12.61 19.47
N ILE A 94 -13.79 11.81 18.42
CA ILE A 94 -12.52 11.16 18.06
C ILE A 94 -12.12 11.66 16.66
N HIS A 95 -10.97 12.29 16.59
CA HIS A 95 -10.43 12.82 15.34
C HIS A 95 -8.96 12.49 15.23
N GLY A 96 -8.55 11.95 14.07
CA GLY A 96 -7.13 11.64 13.91
C GLY A 96 -6.75 11.06 12.57
N ARG A 97 -5.46 10.83 12.44
CA ARG A 97 -4.82 10.14 11.32
C ARG A 97 -3.86 9.11 11.89
N LEU A 98 -4.02 7.88 11.47
CA LEU A 98 -3.20 6.75 11.89
C LEU A 98 -2.55 6.11 10.67
N GLU A 99 -1.43 5.46 10.89
CA GLU A 99 -0.85 4.58 9.89
C GLU A 99 -1.82 3.43 9.55
N PRO A 100 -1.80 2.88 8.32
CA PRO A 100 -2.77 1.89 7.89
C PRO A 100 -2.90 0.69 8.84
N GLU A 101 -1.80 0.20 9.38
CA GLU A 101 -1.79 -0.94 10.32
C GLU A 101 -2.48 -0.58 11.65
N ALA A 102 -2.11 0.53 12.27
CA ALA A 102 -2.72 1.01 13.50
C ALA A 102 -4.20 1.38 13.28
N GLY A 103 -4.51 1.96 12.13
CA GLY A 103 -5.88 2.28 11.72
C GLY A 103 -6.74 1.02 11.59
N ALA A 104 -6.23 -0.03 10.97
CA ALA A 104 -6.94 -1.31 10.83
C ALA A 104 -7.25 -1.95 12.20
N VAL A 105 -6.30 -1.91 13.14
CA VAL A 105 -6.51 -2.41 14.50
C VAL A 105 -7.61 -1.60 15.22
N LEU A 106 -7.57 -0.27 15.12
CA LEU A 106 -8.59 0.60 15.73
C LEU A 106 -9.97 0.35 15.12
N MET A 107 -10.08 0.28 13.80
CA MET A 107 -11.34 -0.01 13.10
C MET A 107 -11.93 -1.33 13.57
N LYS A 108 -11.10 -2.37 13.66
CA LYS A 108 -11.55 -3.69 14.15
C LYS A 108 -12.01 -3.67 15.60
N ALA A 109 -11.30 -2.93 16.46
CA ALA A 109 -11.70 -2.78 17.87
C ALA A 109 -13.05 -2.05 17.99
N LEU A 110 -13.29 -1.01 17.19
CA LEU A 110 -14.57 -0.28 17.18
C LEU A 110 -15.71 -1.15 16.65
N GLU A 111 -15.52 -1.92 15.60
CA GLU A 111 -16.52 -2.88 15.10
C GLU A 111 -16.88 -3.90 16.18
N THR A 112 -15.89 -4.52 16.81
CA THR A 112 -16.10 -5.50 17.88
C THR A 112 -16.85 -4.89 19.08
N GLY A 113 -16.47 -3.67 19.46
CA GLY A 113 -17.14 -2.93 20.55
C GLY A 113 -18.60 -2.63 20.22
N ARG A 114 -18.89 -2.18 19.00
CA ARG A 114 -20.25 -1.92 18.53
C ARG A 114 -21.10 -3.20 18.56
N ASP A 115 -20.59 -4.29 18.01
CA ASP A 115 -21.31 -5.56 18.01
C ASP A 115 -21.60 -6.09 19.42
N ALA A 116 -20.69 -5.87 20.37
CA ALA A 116 -20.91 -6.21 21.77
C ALA A 116 -21.99 -5.36 22.41
N LEU A 117 -22.04 -4.07 22.15
CA LEU A 117 -23.07 -3.16 22.63
C LEU A 117 -24.44 -3.49 22.05
N ASP A 118 -24.52 -3.79 20.76
CA ASP A 118 -25.77 -4.18 20.11
C ASP A 118 -26.33 -5.49 20.66
N ARG A 119 -25.48 -6.46 20.97
CA ARG A 119 -25.89 -7.70 21.65
C ARG A 119 -26.42 -7.44 23.05
N ARG A 120 -25.79 -6.57 23.82
CA ARG A 120 -26.28 -6.20 25.18
C ARG A 120 -27.64 -5.53 25.11
N ARG A 121 -27.83 -4.54 24.23
CA ARG A 121 -29.13 -3.87 24.05
C ARG A 121 -30.23 -4.84 23.72
N ARG A 122 -30.02 -5.76 22.77
CA ARG A 122 -31.00 -6.80 22.42
C ARG A 122 -31.34 -7.72 23.59
N ALA A 123 -30.37 -8.08 24.41
CA ALA A 123 -30.57 -8.91 25.57
C ALA A 123 -31.41 -8.16 26.65
N ASP A 124 -31.14 -6.86 26.86
CA ASP A 124 -31.85 -6.03 27.77
C ASP A 124 -33.32 -5.82 27.32
N ASP A 125 -33.56 -5.58 26.02
CA ASP A 125 -34.89 -5.45 25.42
C ASP A 125 -35.74 -6.72 25.61
N VAL A 126 -35.15 -7.90 25.34
CA VAL A 126 -35.82 -9.20 25.55
C VAL A 126 -36.18 -9.43 27.05
N SER A 127 -35.29 -9.02 27.95
CA SER A 127 -35.52 -9.14 29.38
C SER A 127 -36.65 -8.21 29.85
N ALA A 128 -36.74 -7.01 29.29
CA ALA A 128 -37.78 -6.04 29.58
C ALA A 128 -39.16 -6.51 29.10
N GLU A 129 -39.25 -7.05 27.89
CA GLU A 129 -40.49 -7.63 27.33
C GLU A 129 -40.97 -8.84 28.11
N THR A 130 -40.06 -9.71 28.57
CA THR A 130 -40.40 -10.88 29.37
C THR A 130 -40.98 -10.46 30.75
N SER A 131 -40.42 -9.41 31.33
CA SER A 131 -40.90 -8.90 32.64
C SER A 131 -42.28 -8.26 32.55
N GLN A 132 -42.65 -7.66 31.41
CA GLN A 132 -44.00 -7.08 31.22
C GLN A 132 -45.09 -8.13 30.95
N ASN A 133 -44.72 -9.29 30.44
CA ASN A 133 -45.66 -10.36 30.05
C ASN A 133 -45.99 -11.31 31.23
N VAL A 134 -45.37 -11.14 32.40
CA VAL A 134 -45.57 -11.98 33.61
C VAL A 134 -46.48 -11.27 34.65
N SER A 135 -46.91 -10.05 34.37
CA SER A 135 -47.89 -9.32 35.20
C SER A 135 -49.25 -9.37 34.56
#